data_679b6f4cca74233404bdcbc101e5cda1
#
_entry.id   679b6f4cca74233404bdcbc101e5cda1
#
_cell.length_a   1.000
_cell.length_b   1.000
_cell.length_c   1.000
_cell.angle_alpha   90.00
_cell.angle_beta   90.00
_cell.angle_gamma   90.00
#
_symmetry.space_group_name_H-M   'P 1'
#
loop_
_entity.id
_entity.type
_entity.pdbx_description
1 polymer ?
#
loop_
_entity_poly.entity_id
_entity_poly.type
_entity_poly.pdbx_seq_one_letter_code
_entity_poly.pdbx_strand_id
1 'polypeptide(L)'
;MTVSQGSAGPLLFLTLLLALASGRTALADDTTEHEIDYLLAFVEKSGCIFVRNDTEHDSADAADHLRLKYRRGSRYANSAEQFIDRLASESSWSGKPYTVTCDGRTEPTGAWLHQALADYRKAGDEGLIP
;
A
#
# COMPACT_ATOMS: atom_id res chain seq x y z
N MET A 1 23.64 -2.28 74.98
CA MET A 1 24.40 -1.90 73.82
C MET A 1 23.83 -2.62 72.62
N THR A 2 22.99 -2.00 71.98
CA THR A 2 22.36 -2.54 70.80
C THR A 2 23.00 -1.97 69.56
N VAL A 3 23.52 -2.82 68.75
CA VAL A 3 23.96 -2.43 67.40
C VAL A 3 22.75 -2.30 66.54
N SER A 4 22.50 -1.11 66.10
CA SER A 4 21.50 -0.86 65.07
C SER A 4 21.98 -1.49 63.80
N GLN A 5 21.33 -2.55 63.43
CA GLN A 5 21.51 -3.09 62.10
C GLN A 5 20.74 -2.17 61.13
N GLY A 6 21.48 -1.36 60.41
CA GLY A 6 20.92 -0.71 59.26
C GLY A 6 20.50 -1.77 58.26
N SER A 7 19.24 -2.05 58.18
CA SER A 7 18.76 -2.88 57.11
C SER A 7 18.96 -2.12 55.83
N ALA A 8 19.87 -2.58 55.01
CA ALA A 8 19.91 -2.17 53.64
C ALA A 8 18.59 -2.60 53.00
N GLY A 9 17.71 -1.67 52.74
CA GLY A 9 16.51 -1.95 52.01
C GLY A 9 16.87 -2.60 50.66
N PRO A 10 16.06 -3.51 50.18
CA PRO A 10 16.30 -4.07 48.87
C PRO A 10 16.25 -2.93 47.86
N LEU A 11 17.33 -2.75 47.15
CA LEU A 11 17.35 -1.96 45.96
C LEU A 11 16.36 -2.60 44.99
N LEU A 12 15.19 -2.03 44.92
CA LEU A 12 14.27 -2.30 43.83
C LEU A 12 14.92 -1.77 42.56
N PHE A 13 15.63 -2.64 41.89
CA PHE A 13 15.93 -2.40 40.48
C PHE A 13 14.63 -2.54 39.73
N LEU A 14 13.94 -1.43 39.61
CA LEU A 14 12.88 -1.31 38.64
C LEU A 14 13.58 -1.30 37.27
N THR A 15 13.86 -2.47 36.74
CA THR A 15 14.22 -2.62 35.35
C THR A 15 12.98 -2.21 34.56
N LEU A 16 12.96 -0.96 34.19
CA LEU A 16 12.02 -0.46 33.20
C LEU A 16 12.36 -1.16 31.89
N LEU A 17 11.68 -2.27 31.64
CA LEU A 17 11.71 -2.92 30.36
C LEU A 17 10.98 -2.00 29.41
N LEU A 18 11.73 -1.08 28.81
CA LEU A 18 11.22 -0.27 27.70
C LEU A 18 11.07 -1.22 26.53
N ALA A 19 9.86 -1.74 26.35
CA ALA A 19 9.51 -2.51 25.18
C ALA A 19 9.60 -1.57 23.97
N LEU A 20 10.69 -1.67 23.25
CA LEU A 20 10.85 -1.05 21.94
C LEU A 20 9.93 -1.74 20.94
N ALA A 21 8.66 -1.38 20.96
CA ALA A 21 7.65 -1.89 20.05
C ALA A 21 7.46 -0.99 18.81
N SER A 22 8.45 -0.19 18.45
CA SER A 22 8.24 0.90 17.48
C SER A 22 8.81 0.70 16.08
N GLY A 23 9.37 -0.48 15.76
CA GLY A 23 10.05 -0.64 14.47
C GLY A 23 9.21 -1.23 13.31
N ARG A 24 8.02 -1.79 13.59
CA ARG A 24 7.31 -2.59 12.57
C ARG A 24 6.29 -1.82 11.75
N THR A 25 5.70 -0.75 12.28
CA THR A 25 4.67 0.01 11.57
C THR A 25 5.25 0.87 10.45
N ALA A 26 6.40 1.48 10.65
CA ALA A 26 7.06 2.32 9.63
C ALA A 26 7.50 1.51 8.41
N LEU A 27 8.02 0.28 8.57
CA LEU A 27 8.44 -0.60 7.48
C LEU A 27 7.25 -1.11 6.66
N ALA A 28 6.09 -1.38 7.30
CA ALA A 28 4.87 -1.80 6.61
C ALA A 28 4.31 -0.65 5.75
N ASP A 29 4.31 0.58 6.27
CA ASP A 29 3.84 1.76 5.55
C ASP A 29 4.72 2.06 4.34
N ASP A 30 6.05 2.00 4.47
CA ASP A 30 6.99 2.18 3.37
C ASP A 30 6.79 1.13 2.27
N THR A 31 6.59 -0.14 2.64
CA THR A 31 6.33 -1.20 1.67
C THR A 31 5.02 -0.96 0.92
N THR A 32 3.97 -0.57 1.62
CA THR A 32 2.68 -0.24 1.02
C THR A 32 2.81 0.93 0.05
N GLU A 33 3.48 2.00 0.44
CA GLU A 33 3.70 3.15 -0.44
C GLU A 33 4.49 2.77 -1.70
N HIS A 34 5.56 2.01 -1.56
CA HIS A 34 6.35 1.55 -2.71
C HIS A 34 5.53 0.69 -3.67
N GLU A 35 4.70 -0.20 -3.15
CA GLU A 35 3.83 -1.03 -3.98
C GLU A 35 2.78 -0.20 -4.71
N ILE A 36 2.16 0.76 -4.04
CA ILE A 36 1.18 1.66 -4.66
C ILE A 36 1.84 2.55 -5.71
N ASP A 37 3.01 3.11 -5.41
CA ASP A 37 3.77 3.91 -6.38
C ASP A 37 4.14 3.09 -7.62
N TYR A 38 4.53 1.83 -7.43
CA TYR A 38 4.77 0.91 -8.53
C TYR A 38 3.53 0.73 -9.39
N LEU A 39 2.38 0.48 -8.77
CA LEU A 39 1.11 0.29 -9.49
C LEU A 39 0.70 1.54 -10.27
N LEU A 40 0.86 2.72 -9.69
CA LEU A 40 0.59 4.00 -10.37
C LEU A 40 1.50 4.21 -11.58
N ALA A 41 2.78 3.92 -11.44
CA ALA A 41 3.74 3.98 -12.54
C ALA A 41 3.43 2.92 -13.60
N PHE A 42 2.99 1.74 -13.20
CA PHE A 42 2.58 0.67 -14.11
C PHE A 42 1.40 1.09 -14.97
N VAL A 43 0.38 1.71 -14.38
CA VAL A 43 -0.74 2.31 -15.12
C VAL A 43 -0.23 3.34 -16.13
N GLU A 44 0.57 4.30 -15.67
CA GLU A 44 1.06 5.41 -16.49
C GLU A 44 1.86 4.96 -17.70
N LYS A 45 2.71 3.95 -17.52
CA LYS A 45 3.61 3.44 -18.56
C LYS A 45 2.97 2.38 -19.46
N SER A 46 1.77 1.93 -19.14
CA SER A 46 1.13 0.81 -19.83
C SER A 46 0.80 1.11 -21.29
N GLY A 47 0.52 2.37 -21.62
CA GLY A 47 0.03 2.75 -22.94
C GLY A 47 -1.36 2.20 -23.27
N CYS A 48 -2.06 1.65 -22.27
CA CYS A 48 -3.38 1.06 -22.43
C CYS A 48 -4.48 2.12 -22.37
N ILE A 49 -5.69 1.75 -22.75
CA ILE A 49 -6.87 2.60 -22.67
C ILE A 49 -7.72 2.18 -21.48
N PHE A 50 -8.10 3.15 -20.66
CA PHE A 50 -8.89 2.94 -19.46
C PHE A 50 -10.28 3.52 -19.65
N VAL A 51 -11.30 2.81 -19.19
CA VAL A 51 -12.68 3.29 -19.23
C VAL A 51 -13.17 3.55 -17.80
N ARG A 52 -13.64 4.76 -17.58
CA ARG A 52 -14.24 5.22 -16.33
C ARG A 52 -15.57 5.91 -16.66
N ASN A 53 -16.65 5.41 -16.08
CA ASN A 53 -17.99 5.96 -16.34
C ASN A 53 -18.28 6.15 -17.85
N ASP A 54 -18.02 5.11 -18.63
CA ASP A 54 -18.23 5.06 -20.08
C ASP A 54 -17.35 6.03 -20.90
N THR A 55 -16.36 6.65 -20.28
CA THR A 55 -15.42 7.56 -20.95
C THR A 55 -14.03 6.93 -21.01
N GLU A 56 -13.44 6.94 -22.17
CA GLU A 56 -12.06 6.49 -22.39
C GLU A 56 -11.05 7.54 -21.90
N HIS A 57 -10.00 7.05 -21.27
CA HIS A 57 -8.86 7.83 -20.82
C HIS A 57 -7.56 7.14 -21.25
N ASP A 58 -6.56 7.91 -21.61
CA ASP A 58 -5.23 7.37 -21.82
C ASP A 58 -4.58 6.98 -20.49
N SER A 59 -3.44 6.32 -20.57
CA SER A 59 -2.73 5.82 -19.38
C SER A 59 -2.23 6.93 -18.45
N ALA A 60 -1.83 8.07 -18.98
CA ALA A 60 -1.40 9.20 -18.18
C ALA A 60 -2.56 9.80 -17.38
N ASP A 61 -3.70 10.04 -18.03
CA ASP A 61 -4.92 10.54 -17.38
C ASP A 61 -5.44 9.55 -16.33
N ALA A 62 -5.40 8.26 -16.63
CA ALA A 62 -5.81 7.22 -15.69
C ALA A 62 -4.93 7.22 -14.44
N ALA A 63 -3.61 7.28 -14.62
CA ALA A 63 -2.67 7.34 -13.50
C ALA A 63 -2.88 8.59 -12.64
N ASP A 64 -3.05 9.75 -13.26
CA ASP A 64 -3.29 11.01 -12.54
C ASP A 64 -4.59 10.96 -11.72
N HIS A 65 -5.63 10.37 -12.28
CA HIS A 65 -6.88 10.18 -11.56
C HIS A 65 -6.71 9.25 -10.35
N LEU A 66 -5.99 8.14 -10.50
CA LEU A 66 -5.73 7.22 -9.39
C LEU A 66 -4.83 7.85 -8.32
N ARG A 67 -3.85 8.67 -8.71
CA ARG A 67 -3.05 9.46 -7.76
C ARG A 67 -3.92 10.42 -6.96
N LEU A 68 -4.86 11.08 -7.60
CA LEU A 68 -5.79 11.97 -6.93
C LEU A 68 -6.66 11.20 -5.93
N LYS A 69 -7.19 10.06 -6.33
CA LYS A 69 -7.98 9.19 -5.43
C LYS A 69 -7.14 8.73 -4.23
N TYR A 70 -5.89 8.37 -4.45
CA TYR A 70 -4.99 7.96 -3.38
C TYR A 70 -4.69 9.11 -2.41
N ARG A 71 -4.39 10.30 -2.91
CA ARG A 71 -4.17 11.48 -2.04
C ARG A 71 -5.38 11.80 -1.18
N ARG A 72 -6.59 11.64 -1.70
CA ARG A 72 -7.84 11.94 -0.99
C ARG A 72 -8.31 10.80 -0.09
N GLY A 73 -8.00 9.57 -0.44
CA GLY A 73 -8.51 8.38 0.21
C GLY A 73 -7.45 7.46 0.80
N SER A 74 -6.23 7.94 1.07
CA SER A 74 -5.13 7.10 1.58
C SER A 74 -5.47 6.36 2.87
N ARG A 75 -6.32 6.92 3.72
CA ARG A 75 -6.83 6.28 4.95
C ARG A 75 -7.59 4.97 4.68
N TYR A 76 -8.08 4.77 3.47
CA TYR A 76 -8.79 3.56 3.06
C TYR A 76 -7.87 2.53 2.40
N ALA A 77 -6.59 2.85 2.21
CA ALA A 77 -5.61 2.03 1.49
C ALA A 77 -4.40 1.74 2.38
N ASN A 78 -4.59 0.89 3.39
CA ASN A 78 -3.54 0.45 4.31
C ASN A 78 -2.67 -0.67 3.74
N SER A 79 -2.99 -1.15 2.55
CA SER A 79 -2.22 -2.11 1.77
C SER A 79 -2.41 -1.84 0.28
N ALA A 80 -1.53 -2.37 -0.56
CA ALA A 80 -1.68 -2.26 -2.00
C ALA A 80 -2.96 -2.94 -2.50
N GLU A 81 -3.35 -4.06 -1.89
CA GLU A 81 -4.63 -4.72 -2.20
C GLU A 81 -5.82 -3.81 -1.89
N GLN A 82 -5.80 -3.13 -0.75
CA GLN A 82 -6.86 -2.19 -0.40
C GLN A 82 -6.90 -0.99 -1.35
N PHE A 83 -5.74 -0.50 -1.77
CA PHE A 83 -5.68 0.53 -2.81
C PHE A 83 -6.38 0.06 -4.09
N ILE A 84 -6.07 -1.13 -4.55
CA ILE A 84 -6.70 -1.70 -5.74
C ILE A 84 -8.21 -1.82 -5.55
N ASP A 85 -8.64 -2.49 -4.48
CA ASP A 85 -10.04 -2.84 -4.28
C ASP A 85 -10.93 -1.65 -3.95
N ARG A 86 -10.41 -0.68 -3.21
CA ARG A 86 -11.20 0.43 -2.69
C ARG A 86 -11.08 1.71 -3.51
N LEU A 87 -9.96 1.91 -4.21
CA LEU A 87 -9.69 3.16 -4.93
C LEU A 87 -9.52 2.97 -6.44
N ALA A 88 -9.01 1.84 -6.90
CA ALA A 88 -8.59 1.65 -8.28
C ALA A 88 -9.47 0.71 -9.11
N SER A 89 -10.49 0.12 -8.53
CA SER A 89 -11.32 -0.89 -9.21
C SER A 89 -12.63 -0.37 -9.75
N GLU A 90 -13.16 0.71 -9.17
CA GLU A 90 -14.46 1.24 -9.57
C GLU A 90 -14.59 2.73 -9.26
N SER A 91 -15.55 3.36 -9.91
CA SER A 91 -15.91 4.75 -9.61
C SER A 91 -16.47 4.86 -8.20
N SER A 92 -15.89 5.74 -7.40
CA SER A 92 -16.39 6.04 -6.05
C SER A 92 -17.77 6.71 -6.07
N TRP A 93 -18.14 7.28 -7.21
CA TRP A 93 -19.41 7.97 -7.40
C TRP A 93 -20.52 7.05 -7.92
N SER A 94 -20.24 6.28 -8.97
CA SER A 94 -21.27 5.45 -9.63
C SER A 94 -21.23 3.97 -9.27
N GLY A 95 -20.10 3.50 -8.70
CA GLY A 95 -19.86 2.08 -8.46
C GLY A 95 -19.56 1.28 -9.75
N LYS A 96 -19.49 1.92 -10.91
CA LYS A 96 -19.16 1.23 -12.15
C LYS A 96 -17.71 0.76 -12.14
N PRO A 97 -17.45 -0.51 -12.47
CA PRO A 97 -16.09 -1.02 -12.59
C PRO A 97 -15.28 -0.25 -13.64
N TYR A 98 -14.02 0.01 -13.32
CA TYR A 98 -13.06 0.47 -14.32
C TYR A 98 -12.60 -0.71 -15.17
N THR A 99 -12.41 -0.48 -16.46
CA THR A 99 -11.82 -1.45 -17.38
C THR A 99 -10.55 -0.92 -18.00
N VAL A 100 -9.69 -1.83 -18.41
CA VAL A 100 -8.46 -1.54 -19.13
C VAL A 100 -8.39 -2.39 -20.39
N THR A 101 -8.01 -1.76 -21.49
CA THR A 101 -7.78 -2.44 -22.77
C THR A 101 -6.32 -2.30 -23.15
N CYS A 102 -5.62 -3.43 -23.22
CA CYS A 102 -4.23 -3.53 -23.67
C CYS A 102 -4.16 -4.54 -24.81
N ASP A 103 -3.53 -4.16 -25.93
CA ASP A 103 -3.34 -5.05 -27.07
C ASP A 103 -4.65 -5.72 -27.55
N GLY A 104 -5.74 -4.95 -27.58
CA GLY A 104 -7.05 -5.43 -28.00
C GLY A 104 -7.79 -6.30 -27.01
N ARG A 105 -7.25 -6.48 -25.81
CA ARG A 105 -7.86 -7.28 -24.75
C ARG A 105 -8.35 -6.39 -23.62
N THR A 106 -9.63 -6.51 -23.29
CA THR A 106 -10.28 -5.73 -22.22
C THR A 106 -10.52 -6.60 -21.00
N GLU A 107 -10.19 -6.07 -19.82
CA GLU A 107 -10.43 -6.73 -18.54
C GLU A 107 -10.73 -5.70 -17.44
N PRO A 108 -11.30 -6.14 -16.30
CA PRO A 108 -11.43 -5.27 -15.14
C PRO A 108 -10.07 -4.75 -14.66
N THR A 109 -9.98 -3.45 -14.42
CA THR A 109 -8.73 -2.82 -13.97
C THR A 109 -8.25 -3.39 -12.64
N GLY A 110 -9.16 -3.70 -11.72
CA GLY A 110 -8.80 -4.32 -10.45
C GLY A 110 -8.07 -5.66 -10.61
N ALA A 111 -8.59 -6.56 -11.45
CA ALA A 111 -7.97 -7.84 -11.74
C ALA A 111 -6.59 -7.67 -12.38
N TRP A 112 -6.47 -6.75 -13.32
CA TRP A 112 -5.23 -6.42 -14.00
C TRP A 112 -4.15 -5.88 -13.03
N LEU A 113 -4.56 -5.02 -12.10
CA LEU A 113 -3.65 -4.47 -11.07
C LEU A 113 -3.25 -5.52 -10.03
N HIS A 114 -4.15 -6.42 -9.64
CA HIS A 114 -3.80 -7.53 -8.74
C HIS A 114 -2.74 -8.45 -9.38
N GLN A 115 -2.85 -8.70 -10.67
CA GLN A 115 -1.82 -9.47 -11.38
C GLN A 115 -0.49 -8.71 -11.42
N ALA A 116 -0.51 -7.40 -11.70
CA ALA A 116 0.70 -6.58 -11.68
C ALA A 116 1.39 -6.58 -10.30
N LEU A 117 0.61 -6.51 -9.23
CA LEU A 117 1.11 -6.56 -7.86
C LEU A 117 1.76 -7.92 -7.56
N ALA A 118 1.12 -9.02 -7.97
CA ALA A 118 1.67 -10.36 -7.79
C ALA A 118 3.01 -10.52 -8.55
N ASP A 119 3.08 -10.05 -9.78
CA ASP A 119 4.29 -10.08 -10.60
C ASP A 119 5.41 -9.23 -9.99
N TYR A 120 5.08 -8.05 -9.47
CA TYR A 120 6.03 -7.19 -8.79
C TYR A 120 6.63 -7.86 -7.56
N ARG A 121 5.80 -8.47 -6.72
CA ARG A 121 6.24 -9.17 -5.50
C ARG A 121 7.11 -10.37 -5.84
N LYS A 122 6.72 -11.14 -6.85
CA LYS A 122 7.51 -12.28 -7.32
C LYS A 122 8.88 -11.85 -7.81
N ALA A 123 8.97 -10.81 -8.61
CA ALA A 123 10.25 -10.27 -9.09
C ALA A 123 11.13 -9.75 -7.94
N GLY A 124 10.54 -9.18 -6.90
CA GLY A 124 11.24 -8.76 -5.68
C GLY A 124 11.82 -9.94 -4.92
N ASP A 125 11.05 -11.01 -4.75
CA ASP A 125 11.48 -12.26 -4.08
C ASP A 125 12.62 -12.95 -4.85
N GLU A 126 12.63 -12.85 -6.17
CA GLU A 126 13.67 -13.39 -7.05
C GLU A 126 14.91 -12.47 -7.14
N GLY A 127 14.92 -11.33 -6.42
CA GLY A 127 16.02 -10.38 -6.46
C GLY A 127 16.15 -9.60 -7.78
N LEU A 128 15.10 -9.58 -8.60
CA LEU A 128 15.07 -8.92 -9.91
C LEU A 128 14.69 -7.43 -9.83
N ILE A 129 14.27 -6.98 -8.65
CA ILE A 129 13.92 -5.60 -8.36
C ILE A 129 14.79 -5.13 -7.20
N PRO A 130 15.42 -3.96 -7.33
CA PRO A 130 16.23 -3.41 -6.24
C PRO A 130 15.40 -2.99 -5.03
#